data_15a05669ed092904a221c7faf66b51b2
#
_entry.id   15a05669ed092904a221c7faf66b51b2
#
_cell.length_a   1.000
_cell.length_b   1.000
_cell.length_c   1.000
_cell.angle_alpha   90.00
_cell.angle_beta   90.00
_cell.angle_gamma   90.00
#
_symmetry.space_group_name_H-M   'P 1'
#
loop_
_entity.id
_entity.type
_entity.pdbx_description
1 polymer ?
#
loop_
_entity_poly.entity_id
_entity_poly.type
_entity_poly.pdbx_seq_one_letter_code
_entity_poly.pdbx_strand_id
1 'polypeptide(L)'
;GKLLAFVGARSDIPGVDAAEIAVLDDVVHANGRSTLVLRGKSGLQFSYQREGLRIHANVVAATHGEGVQEVLGNGDASQPFQQFTLRRPPTTHLSAASSSGAQSTLALRVNGLLWSERPSLYGAGPNEHVFATRIDNDARMTLLFGDGRQGARLPTGQMNVRARYRTGLGADGEVAAASLTMPRAMPLGLRGVNNPLPAGGAQDPEKLADARHNAPLTLLAFERVVSLRDYQDYARAFPGIGKARADLVSVDASTRVLLSVTGATGGTADAQVLDNLRLAI
;
A
#
# COMPACT_ATOMS: atom_id res chain seq x y z
N GLY A 1 0.23 -19.13 3.57
CA GLY A 1 1.29 -19.41 2.61
C GLY A 1 2.61 -18.76 2.98
N LYS A 2 3.70 -19.44 2.72
CA LYS A 2 5.06 -18.93 2.92
C LYS A 2 5.59 -18.34 1.62
N LEU A 3 6.26 -17.20 1.65
CA LEU A 3 6.90 -16.62 0.48
C LEU A 3 8.15 -17.42 0.09
N LEU A 4 8.27 -17.72 -1.19
CA LEU A 4 9.47 -18.30 -1.80
C LEU A 4 9.98 -17.35 -2.88
N ALA A 5 11.29 -17.15 -2.97
CA ALA A 5 11.93 -16.47 -4.09
C ALA A 5 12.66 -17.48 -4.96
N PHE A 6 12.36 -17.48 -6.25
CA PHE A 6 13.02 -18.27 -7.28
C PHE A 6 13.98 -17.34 -8.02
N VAL A 7 15.24 -17.74 -8.12
CA VAL A 7 16.30 -16.95 -8.79
C VAL A 7 17.16 -17.88 -9.63
N GLY A 8 17.27 -17.62 -10.91
CA GLY A 8 18.06 -18.44 -11.82
C GLY A 8 17.95 -18.04 -13.28
N ALA A 9 18.71 -18.71 -14.12
CA ALA A 9 18.69 -18.50 -15.55
C ALA A 9 17.38 -19.03 -16.16
N ARG A 10 16.81 -18.29 -17.09
CA ARG A 10 15.62 -18.71 -17.83
C ARG A 10 15.96 -19.84 -18.80
N SER A 11 15.07 -20.82 -18.93
CA SER A 11 15.23 -21.92 -19.90
C SER A 11 14.72 -21.56 -21.29
N ASP A 12 13.77 -20.61 -21.37
CA ASP A 12 13.14 -20.15 -22.61
C ASP A 12 13.96 -19.05 -23.32
N ILE A 13 14.79 -18.30 -22.60
CA ILE A 13 15.67 -17.27 -23.16
C ILE A 13 17.09 -17.46 -22.61
N PRO A 14 18.01 -18.05 -23.40
CA PRO A 14 19.38 -18.29 -22.95
C PRO A 14 20.11 -17.00 -22.55
N GLY A 15 20.86 -17.06 -21.44
CA GLY A 15 21.67 -15.95 -20.95
C GLY A 15 20.90 -14.86 -20.22
N VAL A 16 19.62 -15.03 -19.95
CA VAL A 16 18.80 -14.11 -19.18
C VAL A 16 18.47 -14.72 -17.83
N ASP A 17 18.87 -14.05 -16.76
CA ASP A 17 18.47 -14.38 -15.40
C ASP A 17 17.11 -13.77 -15.08
N ALA A 18 16.31 -14.49 -14.29
CA ALA A 18 15.04 -14.01 -13.78
C ALA A 18 14.91 -14.28 -12.29
N ALA A 19 14.10 -13.46 -11.64
CA ALA A 19 13.67 -13.68 -10.28
C ALA A 19 12.17 -13.47 -10.17
N GLU A 20 11.51 -14.29 -9.36
CA GLU A 20 10.09 -14.11 -9.04
C GLU A 20 9.78 -14.61 -7.63
N ILE A 21 8.71 -14.09 -7.06
CA ILE A 21 8.24 -14.46 -5.73
C ILE A 21 6.89 -15.17 -5.89
N ALA A 22 6.79 -16.36 -5.29
CA ALA A 22 5.56 -17.13 -5.24
C ALA A 22 5.18 -17.46 -3.80
N VAL A 23 3.88 -17.69 -3.58
CA VAL A 23 3.36 -18.11 -2.29
C VAL A 23 3.26 -19.63 -2.28
N LEU A 24 3.98 -20.27 -1.35
CA LEU A 24 3.88 -21.70 -1.13
C LEU A 24 2.56 -22.01 -0.42
N ASP A 25 1.79 -22.89 -0.98
CA ASP A 25 0.53 -23.37 -0.38
C ASP A 25 0.75 -24.70 0.35
N ASP A 26 1.41 -25.68 -0.31
CA ASP A 26 1.69 -26.99 0.25
C ASP A 26 3.01 -27.58 -0.29
N VAL A 27 3.53 -28.59 0.40
CA VAL A 27 4.68 -29.40 -0.01
C VAL A 27 4.31 -30.87 0.02
N VAL A 28 4.24 -31.49 -1.13
CA VAL A 28 3.93 -32.91 -1.26
C VAL A 28 5.20 -33.73 -1.44
N HIS A 29 5.44 -34.69 -0.55
CA HIS A 29 6.54 -35.63 -0.63
C HIS A 29 6.03 -36.97 -1.12
N ALA A 30 6.47 -37.41 -2.30
CA ALA A 30 6.10 -38.70 -2.88
C ALA A 30 7.23 -39.25 -3.73
N ASN A 31 7.47 -40.56 -3.66
CA ASN A 31 8.44 -41.28 -4.50
C ASN A 31 9.84 -40.64 -4.53
N GLY A 32 10.34 -40.19 -3.37
CA GLY A 32 11.65 -39.55 -3.25
C GLY A 32 11.75 -38.16 -3.89
N ARG A 33 10.62 -37.53 -4.21
CA ARG A 33 10.50 -36.18 -4.77
C ARG A 33 9.70 -35.29 -3.85
N SER A 34 10.04 -34.00 -3.83
CA SER A 34 9.27 -32.96 -3.17
C SER A 34 8.67 -32.05 -4.23
N THR A 35 7.36 -31.93 -4.23
CA THR A 35 6.61 -31.03 -5.12
C THR A 35 6.15 -29.83 -4.31
N LEU A 36 6.50 -28.63 -4.75
CA LEU A 36 6.04 -27.39 -4.17
C LEU A 36 4.72 -26.99 -4.86
N VAL A 37 3.64 -26.91 -4.10
CA VAL A 37 2.35 -26.45 -4.59
C VAL A 37 2.28 -24.94 -4.34
N LEU A 38 2.25 -24.17 -5.42
CA LEU A 38 2.21 -22.71 -5.37
C LEU A 38 0.78 -22.21 -5.45
N ARG A 39 0.48 -21.15 -4.69
CA ARG A 39 -0.83 -20.51 -4.73
C ARG A 39 -1.03 -19.78 -6.07
N GLY A 40 -2.20 -19.93 -6.66
CA GLY A 40 -2.56 -19.33 -7.96
C GLY A 40 -2.70 -20.38 -9.06
N LYS A 41 -3.41 -20.02 -10.14
CA LYS A 41 -3.74 -20.95 -11.23
C LYS A 41 -2.60 -21.14 -12.25
N SER A 42 -1.63 -20.23 -12.29
CA SER A 42 -0.61 -20.15 -13.35
C SER A 42 0.78 -20.67 -12.95
N GLY A 43 1.00 -21.05 -11.68
CA GLY A 43 2.33 -21.48 -11.22
C GLY A 43 3.37 -20.36 -11.28
N LEU A 44 4.59 -20.69 -11.72
CA LEU A 44 5.65 -19.71 -11.96
C LEU A 44 5.43 -19.00 -13.29
N GLN A 45 5.77 -17.72 -13.34
CA GLN A 45 5.69 -16.90 -14.56
C GLN A 45 6.78 -17.26 -15.56
N PHE A 46 7.97 -17.65 -15.06
CA PHE A 46 9.14 -17.99 -15.88
C PHE A 46 9.47 -19.47 -15.79
N SER A 47 10.04 -19.99 -16.86
CA SER A 47 10.66 -21.33 -16.88
C SER A 47 12.15 -21.20 -16.58
N TYR A 48 12.64 -21.97 -15.63
CA TYR A 48 14.04 -21.90 -15.15
C TYR A 48 14.85 -23.11 -15.59
N GLN A 49 16.14 -22.90 -15.80
CA GLN A 49 17.10 -23.99 -15.92
C GLN A 49 17.27 -24.66 -14.56
N ARG A 50 17.32 -26.00 -14.52
CA ARG A 50 17.49 -26.75 -13.25
C ARG A 50 18.85 -26.48 -12.61
N GLU A 51 19.89 -26.36 -13.44
CA GLU A 51 21.21 -26.02 -12.98
C GLU A 51 21.27 -24.55 -12.60
N GLY A 52 21.71 -24.25 -11.37
CA GLY A 52 21.84 -22.91 -10.86
C GLY A 52 20.56 -22.28 -10.30
N LEU A 53 19.39 -22.92 -10.43
CA LEU A 53 18.17 -22.42 -9.78
C LEU A 53 18.31 -22.44 -8.26
N ARG A 54 18.10 -21.29 -7.64
CA ARG A 54 18.05 -21.11 -6.19
C ARG A 54 16.64 -20.81 -5.74
N ILE A 55 16.19 -21.54 -4.72
CA ILE A 55 14.88 -21.33 -4.10
C ILE A 55 15.13 -20.90 -2.65
N HIS A 56 14.79 -19.66 -2.34
CA HIS A 56 14.93 -19.11 -1.01
C HIS A 56 13.58 -19.17 -0.29
N ALA A 57 13.57 -19.72 0.93
CA ALA A 57 12.36 -19.85 1.75
C ALA A 57 12.32 -18.88 2.94
N ASN A 58 13.33 -18.05 3.10
CA ASN A 58 13.45 -17.00 4.12
C ASN A 58 13.19 -15.61 3.54
N VAL A 59 12.09 -15.49 2.82
CA VAL A 59 11.65 -14.25 2.16
C VAL A 59 10.71 -13.50 3.09
N VAL A 60 10.93 -12.19 3.21
CA VAL A 60 10.06 -11.26 3.93
C VAL A 60 9.70 -10.10 3.00
N ALA A 61 8.46 -9.64 3.10
CA ALA A 61 8.07 -8.42 2.43
C ALA A 61 8.68 -7.22 3.16
N ALA A 62 9.29 -6.32 2.40
CA ALA A 62 9.84 -5.07 2.90
C ALA A 62 9.24 -3.90 2.12
N THR A 63 9.04 -2.78 2.78
CA THR A 63 8.51 -1.56 2.19
C THR A 63 9.45 -0.41 2.49
N HIS A 64 9.54 0.57 1.56
CA HIS A 64 10.34 1.77 1.75
C HIS A 64 9.82 2.62 2.90
N GLY A 65 10.71 3.36 3.55
CA GLY A 65 10.43 4.37 4.55
C GLY A 65 10.98 4.05 5.94
N GLU A 66 11.32 5.12 6.67
CA GLU A 66 11.76 5.07 8.06
C GLU A 66 10.55 5.08 9.00
N GLY A 67 10.55 4.21 10.00
CA GLY A 67 9.55 4.22 11.07
C GLY A 67 9.87 5.32 12.09
N VAL A 68 8.93 6.24 12.29
CA VAL A 68 9.02 7.33 13.25
C VAL A 68 8.06 7.07 14.41
N GLN A 69 8.53 7.29 15.62
CA GLN A 69 7.70 7.31 16.83
C GLN A 69 7.95 8.64 17.54
N GLU A 70 6.88 9.38 17.79
CA GLU A 70 6.98 10.65 18.47
C GLU A 70 5.84 10.88 19.46
N VAL A 71 6.14 11.67 20.46
CA VAL A 71 5.13 12.24 21.37
C VAL A 71 4.71 13.57 20.79
N LEU A 72 3.42 13.68 20.44
CA LEU A 72 2.86 14.91 19.87
C LEU A 72 2.64 15.97 20.93
N GLY A 73 2.18 15.58 22.11
CA GLY A 73 1.94 16.49 23.21
C GLY A 73 0.98 15.98 24.26
N ASN A 74 0.35 16.92 24.92
CA ASN A 74 -0.58 16.72 26.02
C ASN A 74 -2.01 16.88 25.54
N GLY A 75 -2.86 15.92 25.83
CA GLY A 75 -4.30 16.09 25.66
C GLY A 75 -4.87 16.98 26.77
N ASP A 76 -5.89 17.74 26.43
CA ASP A 76 -6.66 18.60 27.35
C ASP A 76 -8.16 18.48 27.05
N ALA A 77 -8.91 17.85 27.96
CA ALA A 77 -10.34 17.64 27.80
C ALA A 77 -11.16 18.93 27.83
N SER A 78 -10.60 20.04 28.35
CA SER A 78 -11.25 21.35 28.34
C SER A 78 -11.26 21.99 26.96
N GLN A 79 -10.29 21.63 26.08
CA GLN A 79 -10.13 22.23 24.77
C GLN A 79 -10.79 21.38 23.68
N PRO A 80 -11.76 21.87 22.94
CA PRO A 80 -12.29 21.22 21.74
C PRO A 80 -11.34 21.43 20.55
N PHE A 81 -11.40 20.54 19.57
CA PHE A 81 -10.69 20.65 18.30
C PHE A 81 -9.17 20.80 18.42
N GLN A 82 -8.56 20.14 19.44
CA GLN A 82 -7.10 20.16 19.55
C GLN A 82 -6.45 19.64 18.27
N GLN A 83 -5.29 20.21 17.95
CA GLN A 83 -4.53 19.86 16.76
C GLN A 83 -3.07 19.60 17.11
N PHE A 84 -2.48 18.64 16.40
CA PHE A 84 -1.05 18.36 16.46
C PHE A 84 -0.50 18.14 15.07
N THR A 85 0.67 18.67 14.78
CA THR A 85 1.35 18.49 13.48
C THR A 85 2.51 17.52 13.63
N LEU A 86 2.62 16.55 12.72
CA LEU A 86 3.72 15.61 12.68
C LEU A 86 5.02 16.34 12.31
N ARG A 87 6.13 15.94 12.95
CA ARG A 87 7.42 16.65 12.81
C ARG A 87 8.20 16.24 11.58
N ARG A 88 7.98 15.03 11.05
CA ARG A 88 8.75 14.49 9.93
C ARG A 88 7.85 14.22 8.70
N PRO A 89 7.65 15.22 7.83
CA PRO A 89 7.02 14.99 6.54
C PRO A 89 8.01 14.37 5.54
N PRO A 90 7.53 13.78 4.42
CA PRO A 90 6.14 13.41 4.17
C PRO A 90 5.76 12.09 4.86
N THR A 91 4.49 11.94 5.22
CA THR A 91 3.96 10.67 5.74
C THR A 91 3.70 9.71 4.59
N THR A 92 4.15 8.45 4.73
CA THR A 92 3.95 7.42 3.72
C THR A 92 2.51 6.89 3.79
N HIS A 93 1.89 6.76 2.62
CA HIS A 93 0.62 6.08 2.42
C HIS A 93 0.86 4.75 1.68
N LEU A 94 0.02 3.77 1.95
CA LEU A 94 0.04 2.47 1.28
C LEU A 94 -1.20 2.34 0.41
N SER A 95 -1.08 1.68 -0.74
CA SER A 95 -2.25 1.31 -1.54
C SER A 95 -3.18 0.43 -0.73
N ALA A 96 -4.45 0.72 -0.75
CA ALA A 96 -5.48 0.00 0.01
C ALA A 96 -6.77 -0.15 -0.81
N ALA A 97 -7.52 -1.21 -0.52
CA ALA A 97 -8.84 -1.44 -1.11
C ALA A 97 -9.90 -0.57 -0.39
N SER A 98 -9.76 0.74 -0.52
CA SER A 98 -10.68 1.74 0.03
C SER A 98 -11.14 2.69 -1.07
N SER A 99 -12.18 3.47 -0.83
CA SER A 99 -12.67 4.46 -1.81
C SER A 99 -11.62 5.50 -2.19
N SER A 100 -10.70 5.82 -1.26
CA SER A 100 -9.56 6.71 -1.54
C SER A 100 -8.37 5.99 -2.20
N GLY A 101 -8.39 4.65 -2.28
CA GLY A 101 -7.29 3.83 -2.81
C GLY A 101 -6.01 3.85 -1.98
N ALA A 102 -5.97 4.61 -0.89
CA ALA A 102 -4.79 4.78 -0.06
C ALA A 102 -5.14 4.77 1.44
N GLN A 103 -4.22 4.27 2.24
CA GLN A 103 -4.30 4.28 3.69
C GLN A 103 -3.01 4.85 4.27
N SER A 104 -3.15 5.75 5.23
CA SER A 104 -2.02 6.29 5.98
C SER A 104 -1.34 5.20 6.81
N THR A 105 -0.02 5.29 6.94
CA THR A 105 0.75 4.45 7.87
C THR A 105 0.68 4.93 9.32
N LEU A 106 -0.11 5.96 9.58
CA LEU A 106 -0.24 6.60 10.89
C LEU A 106 -1.05 5.73 11.85
N ALA A 107 -0.43 5.37 12.96
CA ALA A 107 -1.07 4.76 14.11
C ALA A 107 -0.99 5.74 15.28
N LEU A 108 -2.13 6.33 15.63
CA LEU A 108 -2.24 7.29 16.73
C LEU A 108 -2.74 6.61 17.98
N ARG A 109 -2.07 6.85 19.09
CA ARG A 109 -2.47 6.32 20.41
C ARG A 109 -2.61 7.46 21.41
N VAL A 110 -3.72 7.47 22.10
CA VAL A 110 -3.98 8.38 23.23
C VAL A 110 -4.18 7.56 24.49
N ASN A 111 -3.40 7.79 25.51
CA ASN A 111 -3.34 6.93 26.71
C ASN A 111 -3.11 5.44 26.40
N GLY A 112 -2.36 5.16 25.31
CA GLY A 112 -2.13 3.78 24.85
C GLY A 112 -3.26 3.19 23.97
N LEU A 113 -4.44 3.79 23.95
CA LEU A 113 -5.57 3.35 23.13
C LEU A 113 -5.41 3.84 21.69
N LEU A 114 -5.60 2.94 20.73
CA LEU A 114 -5.55 3.28 19.31
C LEU A 114 -6.80 4.07 18.91
N TRP A 115 -6.58 5.20 18.23
CA TRP A 115 -7.63 6.02 17.62
C TRP A 115 -7.69 5.76 16.13
N SER A 116 -8.89 5.89 15.54
CA SER A 116 -9.12 5.60 14.13
C SER A 116 -9.11 6.88 13.29
N GLU A 117 -8.42 6.84 12.16
CA GLU A 117 -8.46 7.93 11.19
C GLU A 117 -9.78 7.91 10.40
N ARG A 118 -10.37 9.10 10.21
CA ARG A 118 -11.54 9.32 9.34
C ARG A 118 -11.28 10.49 8.39
N PRO A 119 -11.85 10.48 7.19
CA PRO A 119 -11.74 11.62 6.26
C PRO A 119 -12.31 12.92 6.84
N SER A 120 -13.32 12.82 7.70
CA SER A 120 -13.97 13.94 8.38
C SER A 120 -14.48 13.51 9.74
N LEU A 121 -14.57 14.45 10.66
CA LEU A 121 -15.22 14.24 11.97
C LEU A 121 -16.74 14.35 11.89
N TYR A 122 -17.26 14.83 10.76
CA TYR A 122 -18.70 14.94 10.58
C TYR A 122 -19.40 13.57 10.69
N GLY A 123 -20.44 13.50 11.49
CA GLY A 123 -21.19 12.26 11.74
C GLY A 123 -20.53 11.30 12.73
N ALA A 124 -19.36 11.65 13.31
CA ALA A 124 -18.76 10.85 14.37
C ALA A 124 -19.51 11.05 15.69
N GLY A 125 -19.71 9.98 16.45
CA GLY A 125 -20.34 10.02 17.76
C GLY A 125 -19.50 10.75 18.82
N PRO A 126 -20.10 11.30 19.89
CA PRO A 126 -19.42 12.13 20.88
C PRO A 126 -18.31 11.43 21.65
N ASN A 127 -18.38 10.12 21.77
CA ASN A 127 -17.39 9.28 22.48
C ASN A 127 -16.53 8.45 21.52
N GLU A 128 -16.66 8.66 20.23
CA GLU A 128 -15.93 7.89 19.23
C GLU A 128 -14.48 8.38 19.15
N HIS A 129 -13.54 7.48 19.36
CA HIS A 129 -12.10 7.76 19.36
C HIS A 129 -11.59 7.86 17.91
N VAL A 130 -11.86 8.98 17.28
CA VAL A 130 -11.50 9.28 15.91
C VAL A 130 -10.78 10.61 15.78
N PHE A 131 -9.98 10.71 14.73
CA PHE A 131 -9.31 11.95 14.34
C PHE A 131 -9.38 12.09 12.81
N ALA A 132 -9.27 13.33 12.34
CA ALA A 132 -9.12 13.63 10.91
C ALA A 132 -7.71 14.15 10.65
N THR A 133 -7.23 13.97 9.42
CA THR A 133 -5.92 14.46 8.99
C THR A 133 -6.06 15.51 7.90
N ARG A 134 -5.14 16.46 7.90
CA ARG A 134 -4.99 17.46 6.85
C ARG A 134 -3.51 17.57 6.48
N ILE A 135 -3.21 17.50 5.20
CA ILE A 135 -1.87 17.70 4.66
C ILE A 135 -1.81 19.09 4.03
N ASP A 136 -0.79 19.86 4.37
CA ASP A 136 -0.54 21.16 3.79
C ASP A 136 0.36 21.07 2.54
N ASN A 137 0.65 22.24 1.91
CA ASN A 137 1.49 22.31 0.72
C ASN A 137 2.96 21.93 0.97
N ASP A 138 3.40 21.91 2.23
CA ASP A 138 4.74 21.50 2.65
C ASP A 138 4.76 20.01 3.04
N ALA A 139 3.71 19.25 2.66
CA ALA A 139 3.50 17.86 3.00
C ALA A 139 3.45 17.56 4.51
N ARG A 140 3.20 18.57 5.34
CA ARG A 140 3.04 18.40 6.79
C ARG A 140 1.63 17.93 7.10
N MET A 141 1.54 16.87 7.88
CA MET A 141 0.27 16.31 8.31
C MET A 141 -0.12 16.86 9.67
N THR A 142 -1.29 17.49 9.74
CA THR A 142 -1.92 17.95 10.98
C THR A 142 -3.10 17.07 11.34
N LEU A 143 -3.15 16.62 12.57
CA LEU A 143 -4.20 15.80 13.14
C LEU A 143 -5.20 16.71 13.86
N LEU A 144 -6.48 16.54 13.58
CA LEU A 144 -7.59 17.28 14.19
C LEU A 144 -8.45 16.31 15.01
N PHE A 145 -8.72 16.67 16.25
CA PHE A 145 -9.54 15.89 17.18
C PHE A 145 -10.93 16.48 17.37
N GLY A 146 -11.84 15.69 17.92
CA GLY A 146 -13.23 16.07 18.12
C GLY A 146 -13.46 17.12 19.21
N ASP A 147 -14.69 17.61 19.23
CA ASP A 147 -15.18 18.59 20.21
C ASP A 147 -16.05 17.96 21.33
N GLY A 148 -16.22 16.63 21.31
CA GLY A 148 -17.11 15.90 22.21
C GLY A 148 -18.57 15.87 21.72
N ARG A 149 -18.84 16.38 20.49
CA ARG A 149 -20.08 16.21 19.75
C ARG A 149 -19.84 15.44 18.46
N GLN A 150 -18.80 15.84 17.75
CA GLN A 150 -18.29 15.18 16.53
C GLN A 150 -16.90 14.61 16.83
N GLY A 151 -16.90 13.37 17.33
CA GLY A 151 -15.70 12.71 17.83
C GLY A 151 -15.36 13.10 19.28
N ALA A 152 -14.71 12.19 19.99
CA ALA A 152 -14.30 12.40 21.37
C ALA A 152 -13.27 13.53 21.49
N ARG A 153 -13.32 14.29 22.59
CA ARG A 153 -12.22 15.18 22.99
C ARG A 153 -11.04 14.36 23.46
N LEU A 154 -9.86 14.94 23.37
CA LEU A 154 -8.69 14.34 23.97
C LEU A 154 -8.81 14.32 25.50
N PRO A 155 -8.53 13.18 26.16
CA PRO A 155 -8.47 13.16 27.62
C PRO A 155 -7.26 13.95 28.10
N THR A 156 -7.40 14.66 29.22
CA THR A 156 -6.29 15.37 29.86
C THR A 156 -5.19 14.40 30.28
N GLY A 157 -3.97 14.70 29.91
CA GLY A 157 -2.82 13.87 30.25
C GLY A 157 -1.51 14.44 29.73
N GLN A 158 -0.40 14.11 30.43
CA GLN A 158 0.94 14.51 29.99
C GLN A 158 1.51 13.50 29.02
N MET A 159 2.07 13.99 27.89
CA MET A 159 2.70 13.18 26.83
C MET A 159 1.86 11.95 26.43
N ASN A 160 0.55 12.10 26.52
CA ASN A 160 -0.40 11.00 26.32
C ASN A 160 -0.83 10.84 24.86
N VAL A 161 -0.53 11.80 23.97
CA VAL A 161 -0.79 11.73 22.52
C VAL A 161 0.49 11.29 21.82
N ARG A 162 0.48 10.08 21.25
CA ARG A 162 1.65 9.45 20.61
C ARG A 162 1.31 8.99 19.22
N ALA A 163 2.19 9.31 18.27
CA ALA A 163 2.09 8.88 16.88
C ALA A 163 3.21 7.89 16.54
N ARG A 164 2.85 6.90 15.74
CA ARG A 164 3.79 6.04 15.03
C ARG A 164 3.40 6.06 13.57
N TYR A 165 4.32 6.42 12.70
CA TYR A 165 4.09 6.50 11.26
C TYR A 165 5.37 6.23 10.49
N ARG A 166 5.27 6.14 9.17
CA ARG A 166 6.44 6.01 8.30
C ARG A 166 6.59 7.28 7.48
N THR A 167 7.84 7.64 7.25
CA THR A 167 8.22 8.71 6.32
C THR A 167 9.07 8.11 5.21
N GLY A 168 8.91 8.59 3.98
CA GLY A 168 9.60 8.03 2.82
C GLY A 168 9.77 9.06 1.69
N LEU A 169 10.60 8.72 0.72
CA LEU A 169 10.99 9.61 -0.38
C LEU A 169 10.11 9.45 -1.63
N GLY A 170 8.99 8.70 -1.56
CA GLY A 170 8.19 8.41 -2.75
C GLY A 170 8.96 7.59 -3.78
N ALA A 171 8.86 7.95 -5.06
CA ALA A 171 9.51 7.25 -6.17
C ALA A 171 11.04 7.23 -6.06
N ASP A 172 11.65 8.27 -5.49
CA ASP A 172 13.10 8.32 -5.26
C ASP A 172 13.58 7.25 -4.25
N GLY A 173 12.68 6.61 -3.53
CA GLY A 173 12.96 5.51 -2.61
C GLY A 173 13.00 4.12 -3.26
N GLU A 174 12.73 4.00 -4.54
CA GLU A 174 12.85 2.73 -5.26
C GLU A 174 14.32 2.33 -5.43
N VAL A 175 14.59 1.06 -5.23
CA VAL A 175 15.95 0.51 -5.31
C VAL A 175 16.01 -0.59 -6.36
N ALA A 176 17.14 -0.68 -7.07
CA ALA A 176 17.37 -1.72 -8.07
C ALA A 176 17.47 -3.11 -7.42
N ALA A 177 17.27 -4.16 -8.22
CA ALA A 177 17.54 -5.53 -7.78
C ALA A 177 18.98 -5.67 -7.30
N ALA A 178 19.19 -6.52 -6.31
CA ALA A 178 20.50 -6.84 -5.70
C ALA A 178 21.23 -5.64 -5.05
N SER A 179 20.54 -4.52 -4.82
CA SER A 179 21.16 -3.32 -4.22
C SER A 179 21.11 -3.31 -2.68
N LEU A 180 20.17 -4.03 -2.07
CA LEU A 180 20.06 -4.16 -0.63
C LEU A 180 20.94 -5.31 -0.13
N THR A 181 22.13 -5.00 0.35
CA THR A 181 23.14 -6.00 0.76
C THR A 181 23.42 -6.00 2.27
N MET A 182 23.09 -4.91 2.98
CA MET A 182 23.40 -4.75 4.39
C MET A 182 22.15 -4.44 5.22
N PRO A 183 21.81 -5.28 6.19
CA PRO A 183 20.76 -4.94 7.17
C PRO A 183 21.31 -3.96 8.21
N ARG A 184 20.47 -3.05 8.70
CA ARG A 184 20.82 -2.09 9.76
C ARG A 184 21.21 -2.77 11.08
N ALA A 185 20.60 -3.92 11.35
CA ALA A 185 20.94 -4.78 12.50
C ALA A 185 21.11 -6.20 11.99
N MET A 186 22.12 -6.89 12.50
CA MET A 186 22.44 -8.26 12.14
C MET A 186 22.02 -9.19 13.30
N PRO A 187 20.79 -9.70 13.33
CA PRO A 187 20.37 -10.65 14.35
C PRO A 187 21.16 -11.97 14.22
N LEU A 188 21.28 -12.69 15.34
CA LEU A 188 21.98 -13.96 15.37
C LEU A 188 21.40 -14.95 14.33
N GLY A 189 22.27 -15.54 13.53
CA GLY A 189 21.89 -16.47 12.47
C GLY A 189 21.66 -15.84 11.09
N LEU A 190 21.56 -14.52 10.97
CA LEU A 190 21.51 -13.81 9.69
C LEU A 190 22.95 -13.57 9.20
N ARG A 191 23.26 -13.97 7.96
CA ARG A 191 24.58 -13.76 7.33
C ARG A 191 24.57 -12.62 6.31
N GLY A 192 23.41 -12.29 5.78
CA GLY A 192 23.25 -11.24 4.76
C GLY A 192 21.81 -11.17 4.31
N VAL A 193 21.53 -10.14 3.54
CA VAL A 193 20.23 -9.92 2.88
C VAL A 193 20.46 -9.59 1.42
N ASN A 194 19.47 -9.86 0.61
CA ASN A 194 19.46 -9.47 -0.79
C ASN A 194 18.01 -9.27 -1.24
N ASN A 195 17.76 -8.28 -2.11
CA ASN A 195 16.49 -8.13 -2.81
C ASN A 195 16.65 -8.68 -4.24
N PRO A 196 16.07 -9.84 -4.56
CA PRO A 196 16.20 -10.44 -5.88
C PRO A 196 15.43 -9.67 -6.96
N LEU A 197 14.43 -8.90 -6.57
CA LEU A 197 13.63 -8.03 -7.43
C LEU A 197 13.90 -6.56 -7.11
N PRO A 198 13.76 -5.65 -8.10
CA PRO A 198 13.76 -4.22 -7.81
C PRO A 198 12.55 -3.86 -6.94
N ALA A 199 12.68 -2.81 -6.15
CA ALA A 199 11.52 -2.19 -5.52
C ALA A 199 10.66 -1.50 -6.57
N GLY A 200 9.36 -1.49 -6.36
CA GLY A 200 8.41 -0.83 -7.26
C GLY A 200 7.11 -0.49 -6.52
N GLY A 201 6.24 0.26 -7.21
CA GLY A 201 4.94 0.67 -6.67
C GLY A 201 4.99 1.96 -5.86
N ALA A 202 6.14 2.63 -5.77
CA ALA A 202 6.23 3.94 -5.16
C ALA A 202 5.66 5.01 -6.10
N GLN A 203 5.03 6.01 -5.51
CA GLN A 203 4.49 7.17 -6.22
C GLN A 203 4.75 8.43 -5.44
N ASP A 204 5.01 9.49 -6.16
CA ASP A 204 5.07 10.82 -5.60
C ASP A 204 3.66 11.36 -5.34
N PRO A 205 3.50 12.35 -4.45
CA PRO A 205 2.24 13.04 -4.26
C PRO A 205 1.69 13.58 -5.59
N GLU A 206 0.37 13.51 -5.74
CA GLU A 206 -0.32 14.01 -6.93
C GLU A 206 0.00 15.48 -7.16
N LYS A 207 0.34 15.83 -8.40
CA LYS A 207 0.60 17.22 -8.77
C LYS A 207 -0.71 18.01 -8.81
N LEU A 208 -0.65 19.32 -8.50
CA LEU A 208 -1.82 20.17 -8.47
C LEU A 208 -2.63 20.18 -9.78
N ALA A 209 -1.96 20.04 -10.92
CA ALA A 209 -2.63 19.96 -12.23
C ALA A 209 -3.46 18.68 -12.36
N ASP A 210 -2.91 17.55 -11.92
CA ASP A 210 -3.58 16.25 -11.93
C ASP A 210 -4.73 16.22 -10.91
N ALA A 211 -4.49 16.76 -9.71
CA ALA A 211 -5.52 16.89 -8.67
C ALA A 211 -6.73 17.73 -9.15
N ARG A 212 -6.51 18.83 -9.85
CA ARG A 212 -7.59 19.64 -10.44
C ARG A 212 -8.40 18.87 -11.48
N HIS A 213 -7.75 17.96 -12.21
CA HIS A 213 -8.41 17.13 -13.22
C HIS A 213 -9.16 15.95 -12.56
N ASN A 214 -8.60 15.36 -11.50
CA ASN A 214 -9.14 14.16 -10.85
C ASN A 214 -10.19 14.48 -9.78
N ALA A 215 -10.11 15.62 -9.09
CA ALA A 215 -11.07 15.99 -8.04
C ALA A 215 -12.54 15.95 -8.48
N PRO A 216 -12.93 16.37 -9.70
CA PRO A 216 -14.32 16.22 -10.16
C PRO A 216 -14.75 14.77 -10.37
N LEU A 217 -13.83 13.84 -10.66
CA LEU A 217 -14.15 12.45 -10.97
C LEU A 217 -14.76 11.73 -9.76
N THR A 218 -14.24 12.00 -8.56
CA THR A 218 -14.75 11.43 -7.31
C THR A 218 -16.16 11.91 -7.01
N LEU A 219 -16.48 13.17 -7.33
CA LEU A 219 -17.82 13.73 -7.17
C LEU A 219 -18.80 13.17 -8.21
N LEU A 220 -18.35 12.97 -9.46
CA LEU A 220 -19.18 12.43 -10.54
C LEU A 220 -19.62 11.00 -10.30
N ALA A 221 -18.74 10.18 -9.71
CA ALA A 221 -19.03 8.78 -9.42
C ALA A 221 -19.89 8.58 -8.15
N PHE A 222 -20.08 9.61 -7.29
CA PHE A 222 -20.81 9.51 -6.01
C PHE A 222 -20.45 8.26 -5.19
N GLU A 223 -19.19 7.86 -5.22
CA GLU A 223 -18.68 6.63 -4.60
C GLU A 223 -19.43 5.35 -5.06
N ARG A 224 -20.04 5.38 -6.23
CA ARG A 224 -20.77 4.25 -6.82
C ARG A 224 -20.32 4.05 -8.26
N VAL A 225 -20.08 2.80 -8.62
CA VAL A 225 -19.70 2.41 -9.98
C VAL A 225 -20.89 1.68 -10.61
N VAL A 226 -21.59 2.33 -11.55
CA VAL A 226 -22.81 1.80 -12.19
C VAL A 226 -22.65 1.75 -13.71
N SER A 227 -22.11 2.80 -14.33
CA SER A 227 -21.93 2.88 -15.78
C SER A 227 -20.49 2.55 -16.19
N LEU A 228 -20.26 2.22 -17.47
CA LEU A 228 -18.90 2.02 -17.98
C LEU A 228 -18.01 3.24 -17.76
N ARG A 229 -18.59 4.43 -17.82
CA ARG A 229 -17.88 5.67 -17.56
C ARG A 229 -17.45 5.76 -16.10
N ASP A 230 -18.31 5.34 -15.17
CA ASP A 230 -17.98 5.35 -13.74
C ASP A 230 -16.80 4.39 -13.45
N TYR A 231 -16.76 3.22 -14.11
CA TYR A 231 -15.58 2.32 -14.03
C TYR A 231 -14.30 3.00 -14.49
N GLN A 232 -14.35 3.74 -15.60
CA GLN A 232 -13.18 4.47 -16.11
C GLN A 232 -12.76 5.60 -15.15
N ASP A 233 -13.71 6.42 -14.73
CA ASP A 233 -13.46 7.61 -13.92
C ASP A 233 -12.99 7.20 -12.52
N TYR A 234 -13.61 6.17 -11.92
CA TYR A 234 -13.17 5.60 -10.64
C TYR A 234 -11.75 5.03 -10.73
N ALA A 235 -11.48 4.23 -11.76
CA ALA A 235 -10.14 3.66 -11.94
C ALA A 235 -9.07 4.74 -12.18
N ARG A 236 -9.39 5.81 -12.93
CA ARG A 236 -8.47 6.94 -13.16
C ARG A 236 -8.19 7.76 -11.91
N ALA A 237 -9.17 7.87 -11.01
CA ALA A 237 -9.01 8.53 -9.72
C ALA A 237 -8.25 7.66 -8.70
N PHE A 238 -8.10 6.36 -8.98
CA PHE A 238 -7.44 5.43 -8.07
C PHE A 238 -5.91 5.62 -8.09
N PRO A 239 -5.26 5.78 -6.92
CA PRO A 239 -3.81 5.93 -6.83
C PRO A 239 -3.08 4.75 -7.50
N GLY A 240 -2.10 5.06 -8.34
CA GLY A 240 -1.37 4.05 -9.09
C GLY A 240 -1.82 3.86 -10.52
N ILE A 241 -2.96 4.42 -10.89
CA ILE A 241 -3.51 4.28 -12.24
C ILE A 241 -3.33 5.60 -13.01
N GLY A 242 -2.68 5.52 -14.17
CA GLY A 242 -2.49 6.67 -15.06
C GLY A 242 -3.60 6.82 -16.07
N LYS A 243 -4.06 5.72 -16.69
CA LYS A 243 -5.14 5.71 -17.67
C LYS A 243 -6.02 4.49 -17.45
N ALA A 244 -7.31 4.63 -17.73
CA ALA A 244 -8.28 3.55 -17.67
C ALA A 244 -9.25 3.60 -18.84
N ARG A 245 -9.68 2.42 -19.31
CA ARG A 245 -10.73 2.23 -20.29
C ARG A 245 -11.58 1.03 -19.89
N ALA A 246 -12.89 1.18 -19.91
CA ALA A 246 -13.84 0.11 -19.66
C ALA A 246 -14.62 -0.23 -20.93
N ASP A 247 -14.69 -1.51 -21.25
CA ASP A 247 -15.44 -2.05 -22.37
C ASP A 247 -16.33 -3.21 -21.88
N LEU A 248 -17.50 -3.42 -22.53
CA LEU A 248 -18.30 -4.61 -22.29
C LEU A 248 -17.79 -5.76 -23.17
N VAL A 249 -17.56 -6.89 -22.57
CA VAL A 249 -17.17 -8.13 -23.27
C VAL A 249 -18.13 -9.26 -22.91
N SER A 250 -18.45 -10.07 -23.90
CA SER A 250 -19.27 -11.26 -23.71
C SER A 250 -18.36 -12.47 -23.53
N VAL A 251 -18.44 -13.12 -22.39
CA VAL A 251 -17.65 -14.34 -22.07
C VAL A 251 -18.60 -15.39 -21.53
N ASP A 252 -18.64 -16.57 -22.17
CA ASP A 252 -19.44 -17.73 -21.75
C ASP A 252 -20.93 -17.35 -21.47
N ALA A 253 -21.56 -16.65 -22.42
CA ALA A 253 -22.95 -16.15 -22.31
C ALA A 253 -23.22 -15.16 -21.16
N SER A 254 -22.18 -14.69 -20.48
CA SER A 254 -22.26 -13.62 -19.47
C SER A 254 -21.64 -12.32 -19.99
N THR A 255 -22.26 -11.18 -19.67
CA THR A 255 -21.69 -9.86 -19.95
C THR A 255 -20.78 -9.46 -18.79
N ARG A 256 -19.55 -9.09 -19.09
CA ARG A 256 -18.55 -8.66 -18.10
C ARG A 256 -17.98 -7.30 -18.50
N VAL A 257 -17.56 -6.52 -17.52
CA VAL A 257 -16.78 -5.30 -17.74
C VAL A 257 -15.32 -5.67 -17.81
N LEU A 258 -14.67 -5.36 -18.93
CA LEU A 258 -13.23 -5.43 -19.09
C LEU A 258 -12.65 -4.04 -18.81
N LEU A 259 -11.91 -3.90 -17.71
CA LEU A 259 -11.22 -2.68 -17.34
C LEU A 259 -9.75 -2.79 -17.70
N SER A 260 -9.31 -2.03 -18.71
CA SER A 260 -7.92 -1.92 -19.13
C SER A 260 -7.28 -0.70 -18.48
N VAL A 261 -6.18 -0.88 -17.78
CA VAL A 261 -5.51 0.20 -17.04
C VAL A 261 -4.00 0.23 -17.31
N THR A 262 -3.40 1.41 -17.15
CA THR A 262 -1.95 1.60 -17.15
C THR A 262 -1.51 2.15 -15.80
N GLY A 263 -0.27 1.87 -15.41
CA GLY A 263 0.33 2.51 -14.24
C GLY A 263 0.49 4.03 -14.42
N ALA A 264 0.70 4.75 -13.34
CA ALA A 264 0.82 6.21 -13.32
C ALA A 264 1.93 6.74 -14.24
N THR A 265 3.02 5.98 -14.42
CA THR A 265 4.14 6.31 -15.32
C THR A 265 3.92 5.86 -16.77
N GLY A 266 2.74 5.30 -17.10
CA GLY A 266 2.40 4.82 -18.45
C GLY A 266 2.81 3.37 -18.75
N GLY A 267 3.49 2.70 -17.81
CA GLY A 267 3.82 1.27 -17.89
C GLY A 267 2.72 0.37 -17.33
N THR A 268 3.07 -0.87 -17.03
CA THR A 268 2.18 -1.84 -16.37
C THR A 268 1.92 -1.38 -14.92
N ALA A 269 0.66 -1.41 -14.50
CA ALA A 269 0.31 -1.12 -13.12
C ALA A 269 0.79 -2.25 -12.20
N ASP A 270 1.16 -1.90 -10.97
CA ASP A 270 1.57 -2.88 -9.94
C ASP A 270 0.43 -3.86 -9.63
N ALA A 271 0.78 -5.14 -9.44
CA ALA A 271 -0.19 -6.20 -9.19
C ALA A 271 -1.03 -5.94 -7.93
N GLN A 272 -0.44 -5.39 -6.88
CA GLN A 272 -1.15 -5.07 -5.64
C GLN A 272 -2.13 -3.90 -5.85
N VAL A 273 -1.76 -2.91 -6.67
CA VAL A 273 -2.65 -1.80 -7.04
C VAL A 273 -3.86 -2.34 -7.81
N LEU A 274 -3.64 -3.27 -8.75
CA LEU A 274 -4.73 -3.90 -9.52
C LEU A 274 -5.67 -4.70 -8.63
N ASP A 275 -5.13 -5.48 -7.69
CA ASP A 275 -5.94 -6.24 -6.74
C ASP A 275 -6.74 -5.33 -5.81
N ASN A 276 -6.13 -4.26 -5.31
CA ASN A 276 -6.82 -3.26 -4.48
C ASN A 276 -7.90 -2.51 -5.26
N LEU A 277 -7.64 -2.11 -6.50
CA LEU A 277 -8.64 -1.50 -7.38
C LEU A 277 -9.83 -2.44 -7.60
N ARG A 278 -9.55 -3.72 -7.87
CA ARG A 278 -10.61 -4.74 -8.07
C ARG A 278 -11.47 -4.95 -6.83
N LEU A 279 -10.88 -4.85 -5.64
CA LEU A 279 -11.62 -5.00 -4.38
C LEU A 279 -12.37 -3.73 -3.97
N ALA A 280 -11.95 -2.58 -4.48
CA ALA A 280 -12.56 -1.28 -4.19
C ALA A 280 -13.76 -0.97 -5.10
N ILE A 281 -13.85 -1.58 -6.29
CA ILE A 281 -14.98 -1.53 -7.22
C ILE A 281 -16.03 -2.59 -6.87
#